data_c6c2ff2f62594417ce02cfc821067443
#
_entry.id   c6c2ff2f62594417ce02cfc821067443
#
_cell.length_a   1.000
_cell.length_b   1.000
_cell.length_c   1.000
_cell.angle_alpha   90.00
_cell.angle_beta   90.00
_cell.angle_gamma   90.00
#
_symmetry.space_group_name_H-M   'P 1'
#
loop_
_entity.id
_entity.type
_entity.pdbx_description
1 polymer ?
#
loop_
_entity_poly.entity_id
_entity_poly.type
_entity_poly.pdbx_seq_one_letter_code
_entity_poly.pdbx_strand_id
1 'polypeptide(L)'
;MPFDHNDHYHPLLLRSLPPGGRTALDIGCGTGRFARRLAARGYEVDALDPSAEVIAEAQAAGGGPRYRRADVTRESLPAAHYDVITCLASLHHMPFDTVTRLRAALAPGGTLLVLGCYAGMTWWDVAASPANAVARATVYVSERLRGDHTPPLKPPVHQPDMHLPDIRTEATRLLPGSRVRQLLFWRYLLTYRR
;
A
#
# COMPACT_ATOMS: atom_id res chain seq x y z
N MET A 1 10.46 16.80 0.67
CA MET A 1 10.48 15.38 0.21
C MET A 1 10.01 15.32 -1.21
N PRO A 2 10.72 14.64 -2.14
CA PRO A 2 10.22 14.44 -3.49
C PRO A 2 8.87 13.74 -3.45
N PHE A 3 7.99 14.05 -4.42
CA PHE A 3 6.64 13.53 -4.48
C PHE A 3 6.61 12.01 -4.49
N ASP A 4 6.04 11.43 -3.45
CA ASP A 4 5.72 10.02 -3.42
C ASP A 4 4.26 9.83 -3.83
N HIS A 5 4.04 9.18 -4.97
CA HIS A 5 2.71 8.86 -5.49
C HIS A 5 1.87 8.06 -4.48
N ASN A 6 2.51 7.31 -3.59
CA ASN A 6 1.81 6.53 -2.57
C ASN A 6 1.27 7.43 -1.46
N ASP A 7 2.05 8.41 -1.02
CA ASP A 7 1.63 9.38 0.01
C ASP A 7 0.40 10.19 -0.38
N HIS A 8 0.26 10.49 -1.68
CA HIS A 8 -0.91 11.15 -2.22
C HIS A 8 -2.21 10.39 -1.89
N TYR A 9 -2.14 9.06 -1.83
CA TYR A 9 -3.30 8.21 -1.55
C TYR A 9 -3.51 7.86 -0.08
N HIS A 10 -2.60 8.23 0.82
CA HIS A 10 -2.77 7.97 2.25
C HIS A 10 -4.11 8.50 2.81
N PRO A 11 -4.59 9.74 2.48
CA PRO A 11 -5.89 10.21 2.96
C PRO A 11 -7.07 9.36 2.46
N LEU A 12 -6.98 8.84 1.24
CA LEU A 12 -8.00 7.95 0.67
C LEU A 12 -8.07 6.63 1.43
N LEU A 13 -6.90 6.00 1.66
CA LEU A 13 -6.78 4.74 2.39
C LEU A 13 -7.27 4.90 3.83
N LEU A 14 -6.86 5.98 4.51
CA LEU A 14 -7.28 6.25 5.88
C LEU A 14 -8.81 6.48 6.02
N ARG A 15 -9.48 7.00 4.99
CA ARG A 15 -10.95 7.10 4.95
C ARG A 15 -11.64 5.76 4.66
N SER A 16 -10.90 4.80 4.12
CA SER A 16 -11.42 3.46 3.79
C SER A 16 -11.25 2.45 4.94
N LEU A 17 -10.67 2.88 6.07
CA LEU A 17 -10.50 2.03 7.25
C LEU A 17 -11.87 1.69 7.86
N PRO A 18 -12.06 0.44 8.36
CA PRO A 18 -13.28 0.06 9.04
C PRO A 18 -13.42 0.81 10.37
N PRO A 19 -14.63 1.21 10.76
CA PRO A 19 -14.85 1.81 12.07
C PRO A 19 -14.57 0.79 13.18
N GLY A 20 -13.94 1.23 14.27
CA GLY A 20 -13.68 0.41 15.45
C GLY A 20 -12.56 -0.63 15.32
N GLY A 21 -11.83 -0.65 14.21
CA GLY A 21 -10.67 -1.53 14.04
C GLY A 21 -9.55 -1.18 15.03
N ARG A 22 -8.84 -2.20 15.52
CA ARG A 22 -7.78 -2.08 16.54
C ARG A 22 -6.44 -2.60 16.07
N THR A 23 -6.43 -3.63 15.23
CA THR A 23 -5.21 -4.32 14.78
C THR A 23 -4.98 -4.09 13.29
N ALA A 24 -3.74 -3.79 12.92
CA ALA A 24 -3.37 -3.58 11.52
C ALA A 24 -2.07 -4.28 11.16
N LEU A 25 -1.98 -4.73 9.91
CA LEU A 25 -0.75 -5.25 9.31
C LEU A 25 -0.43 -4.41 8.08
N ASP A 26 0.77 -3.81 8.04
CA ASP A 26 1.27 -3.07 6.86
C ASP A 26 2.37 -3.86 6.17
N ILE A 27 2.12 -4.31 4.94
CA ILE A 27 2.98 -5.22 4.17
C ILE A 27 3.77 -4.44 3.11
N GLY A 28 5.10 -4.62 3.13
CA GLY A 28 6.00 -3.78 2.35
C GLY A 28 5.96 -2.36 2.89
N CYS A 29 6.08 -2.22 4.20
CA CYS A 29 5.87 -0.96 4.91
C CYS A 29 6.94 0.11 4.58
N GLY A 30 8.04 -0.28 3.92
CA GLY A 30 9.15 0.60 3.64
C GLY A 30 9.65 1.29 4.90
N THR A 31 9.88 2.59 4.84
CA THR A 31 10.29 3.42 5.98
C THR A 31 9.17 3.69 7.00
N GLY A 32 8.05 2.96 6.94
CA GLY A 32 6.98 2.97 7.93
C GLY A 32 6.06 4.19 7.90
N ARG A 33 6.03 4.96 6.81
CA ARG A 33 5.24 6.21 6.73
C ARG A 33 3.75 5.99 6.89
N PHE A 34 3.18 4.94 6.24
CA PHE A 34 1.77 4.62 6.38
C PHE A 34 1.48 3.90 7.69
N ALA A 35 2.34 2.98 8.11
CA ALA A 35 2.24 2.29 9.40
C ALA A 35 2.12 3.28 10.57
N ARG A 36 2.94 4.34 10.60
CA ARG A 36 2.83 5.40 11.62
C ARG A 36 1.50 6.16 11.55
N ARG A 37 0.92 6.35 10.35
CA ARG A 37 -0.39 6.97 10.21
C ARG A 37 -1.53 6.09 10.73
N LEU A 38 -1.40 4.78 10.61
CA LEU A 38 -2.31 3.81 11.23
C LEU A 38 -2.18 3.84 12.76
N ALA A 39 -0.95 3.82 13.28
CA ALA A 39 -0.69 3.93 14.73
C ALA A 39 -1.25 5.23 15.31
N ALA A 40 -1.08 6.37 14.62
CA ALA A 40 -1.66 7.65 15.01
C ALA A 40 -3.20 7.67 15.01
N ARG A 41 -3.85 6.67 14.37
CA ARG A 41 -5.30 6.44 14.40
C ARG A 41 -5.73 5.45 15.50
N GLY A 42 -4.80 5.00 16.36
CA GLY A 42 -5.07 4.10 17.46
C GLY A 42 -4.96 2.62 17.13
N TYR A 43 -4.47 2.26 15.94
CA TYR A 43 -4.22 0.85 15.61
C TYR A 43 -2.94 0.34 16.28
N GLU A 44 -2.99 -0.88 16.78
CA GLU A 44 -1.79 -1.69 17.02
C GLU A 44 -1.30 -2.21 15.67
N VAL A 45 -0.11 -1.77 15.26
CA VAL A 45 0.39 -2.00 13.90
C VAL A 45 1.58 -2.93 13.90
N ASP A 46 1.47 -4.07 13.21
CA ASP A 46 2.59 -4.85 12.73
C ASP A 46 2.98 -4.35 11.34
N ALA A 47 4.27 -4.11 11.12
CA ALA A 47 4.78 -3.58 9.86
C ALA A 47 5.94 -4.43 9.36
N LEU A 48 5.78 -5.02 8.16
CA LEU A 48 6.71 -5.98 7.59
C LEU A 48 7.33 -5.43 6.29
N ASP A 49 8.64 -5.62 6.16
CA ASP A 49 9.37 -5.36 4.92
C ASP A 49 10.56 -6.33 4.82
N PRO A 50 10.91 -6.87 3.63
CA PRO A 50 12.06 -7.76 3.49
C PRO A 50 13.41 -7.03 3.58
N SER A 51 13.47 -5.71 3.36
CA SER A 51 14.72 -4.93 3.40
C SER A 51 15.10 -4.56 4.83
N ALA A 52 16.30 -4.98 5.23
CA ALA A 52 16.85 -4.63 6.53
C ALA A 52 17.11 -3.12 6.69
N GLU A 53 17.51 -2.46 5.60
CA GLU A 53 17.84 -1.02 5.61
C GLU A 53 16.60 -0.16 5.88
N VAL A 54 15.50 -0.42 5.16
CA VAL A 54 14.27 0.36 5.35
C VAL A 54 13.63 0.08 6.70
N ILE A 55 13.72 -1.15 7.23
CA ILE A 55 13.27 -1.48 8.58
C ILE A 55 14.09 -0.74 9.64
N ALA A 56 15.40 -0.67 9.48
CA ALA A 56 16.25 0.10 10.41
C ALA A 56 15.87 1.60 10.41
N GLU A 57 15.62 2.19 9.23
CA GLU A 57 15.14 3.56 9.11
C GLU A 57 13.75 3.74 9.75
N ALA A 58 12.82 2.79 9.51
CA ALA A 58 11.50 2.83 10.09
C ALA A 58 11.53 2.76 11.62
N GLN A 59 12.40 1.90 12.19
CA GLN A 59 12.62 1.77 13.62
C GLN A 59 13.23 3.05 14.23
N ALA A 60 14.23 3.63 13.54
CA ALA A 60 14.85 4.90 13.96
C ALA A 60 13.84 6.07 13.98
N ALA A 61 12.88 6.07 13.04
CA ALA A 61 11.81 7.06 12.99
C ALA A 61 10.75 6.86 14.09
N GLY A 62 10.66 5.69 14.73
CA GLY A 62 9.74 5.38 15.81
C GLY A 62 8.27 5.43 15.42
N GLY A 63 7.42 5.94 16.32
CA GLY A 63 6.02 6.26 16.02
C GLY A 63 5.01 5.13 16.24
N GLY A 64 5.35 4.11 17.05
CA GLY A 64 4.41 3.13 17.59
C GLY A 64 4.29 1.78 16.88
N PRO A 65 4.49 1.63 15.54
CA PRO A 65 4.41 0.32 14.89
C PRO A 65 5.51 -0.65 15.35
N ARG A 66 5.19 -1.94 15.35
CA ARG A 66 6.16 -3.02 15.53
C ARG A 66 6.75 -3.39 14.17
N TYR A 67 7.92 -2.86 13.87
CA TYR A 67 8.63 -3.10 12.62
C TYR A 67 9.41 -4.41 12.68
N ARG A 68 9.22 -5.27 11.68
CA ARG A 68 9.97 -6.54 11.54
C ARG A 68 10.45 -6.73 10.12
N ARG A 69 11.71 -7.16 9.98
CA ARG A 69 12.22 -7.66 8.70
C ARG A 69 11.59 -9.03 8.43
N ALA A 70 10.73 -9.14 7.44
CA ALA A 70 10.08 -10.38 7.07
C ALA A 70 9.61 -10.36 5.61
N ASP A 71 9.69 -11.51 4.95
CA ASP A 71 9.07 -11.76 3.66
C ASP A 71 7.68 -12.39 3.90
N VAL A 72 6.63 -11.65 3.61
CA VAL A 72 5.24 -12.09 3.84
C VAL A 72 4.89 -13.38 3.08
N THR A 73 5.58 -13.68 1.98
CA THR A 73 5.35 -14.92 1.22
C THR A 73 5.80 -16.16 1.97
N ARG A 74 6.67 -16.01 2.96
CA ARG A 74 7.24 -17.08 3.80
C ARG A 74 6.82 -16.97 5.26
N GLU A 75 6.34 -15.80 5.68
CA GLU A 75 5.98 -15.53 7.07
C GLU A 75 4.69 -16.25 7.47
N SER A 76 4.65 -16.78 8.68
CA SER A 76 3.42 -17.31 9.28
C SER A 76 2.62 -16.16 9.89
N LEU A 77 1.50 -15.80 9.26
CA LEU A 77 0.61 -14.78 9.78
C LEU A 77 -0.46 -15.40 10.71
N PRO A 78 -0.81 -14.75 11.82
CA PRO A 78 -1.88 -15.22 12.69
C PRO A 78 -3.21 -15.20 11.92
N ALA A 79 -3.96 -16.31 11.98
CA ALA A 79 -5.25 -16.41 11.30
C ALA A 79 -6.31 -15.55 12.00
N ALA A 80 -7.19 -14.94 11.23
CA ALA A 80 -8.35 -14.17 11.71
C ALA A 80 -8.00 -13.13 12.79
N HIS A 81 -6.88 -12.42 12.62
CA HIS A 81 -6.33 -11.54 13.64
C HIS A 81 -6.44 -10.05 13.31
N TYR A 82 -6.19 -9.66 12.06
CA TYR A 82 -6.09 -8.25 11.70
C TYR A 82 -7.42 -7.67 11.23
N ASP A 83 -7.82 -6.54 11.82
CA ASP A 83 -8.99 -5.77 11.37
C ASP A 83 -8.70 -5.06 10.04
N VAL A 84 -7.42 -4.71 9.82
CA VAL A 84 -6.96 -4.07 8.59
C VAL A 84 -5.65 -4.69 8.14
N ILE A 85 -5.57 -5.01 6.85
CA ILE A 85 -4.29 -5.32 6.19
C ILE A 85 -4.09 -4.33 5.05
N THR A 86 -2.92 -3.72 5.00
CA THR A 86 -2.53 -2.76 3.95
C THR A 86 -1.33 -3.25 3.18
N CYS A 87 -1.31 -2.97 1.87
CA CYS A 87 -0.22 -3.30 0.96
C CYS A 87 -0.08 -2.15 -0.04
N LEU A 88 0.88 -1.24 0.20
CA LEU A 88 1.04 -0.02 -0.59
C LEU A 88 2.25 -0.13 -1.52
N ALA A 89 1.99 -0.21 -2.82
CA ALA A 89 3.00 -0.35 -3.87
C ALA A 89 4.00 -1.49 -3.63
N SER A 90 3.54 -2.58 -3.00
CA SER A 90 4.37 -3.73 -2.65
C SER A 90 3.86 -5.05 -3.23
N LEU A 91 2.56 -5.19 -3.57
CA LEU A 91 2.01 -6.46 -4.07
C LEU A 91 2.66 -6.91 -5.40
N HIS A 92 3.11 -6.00 -6.25
CA HIS A 92 3.78 -6.34 -7.52
C HIS A 92 5.20 -6.89 -7.34
N HIS A 93 5.73 -6.94 -6.12
CA HIS A 93 7.00 -7.58 -5.78
C HIS A 93 6.84 -9.03 -5.33
N MET A 94 5.61 -9.55 -5.28
CA MET A 94 5.29 -10.90 -4.81
C MET A 94 4.21 -11.54 -5.68
N PRO A 95 4.07 -12.88 -5.66
CA PRO A 95 2.98 -13.57 -6.35
C PRO A 95 1.62 -13.03 -5.92
N PHE A 96 0.72 -12.79 -6.87
CA PHE A 96 -0.59 -12.19 -6.58
C PHE A 96 -1.44 -13.06 -5.64
N ASP A 97 -1.28 -14.39 -5.69
CA ASP A 97 -1.98 -15.34 -4.82
C ASP A 97 -1.63 -15.20 -3.33
N THR A 98 -0.58 -14.43 -3.00
CA THR A 98 -0.29 -13.99 -1.62
C THR A 98 -1.52 -13.38 -0.94
N VAL A 99 -2.44 -12.77 -1.70
CA VAL A 99 -3.71 -12.22 -1.17
C VAL A 99 -4.57 -13.27 -0.45
N THR A 100 -4.43 -14.56 -0.76
CA THR A 100 -5.15 -15.63 -0.07
C THR A 100 -4.68 -15.80 1.38
N ARG A 101 -3.37 -15.65 1.61
CA ARG A 101 -2.76 -15.66 2.95
C ARG A 101 -3.21 -14.42 3.75
N LEU A 102 -3.26 -13.27 3.09
CA LEU A 102 -3.73 -12.02 3.71
C LEU A 102 -5.21 -12.14 4.09
N ARG A 103 -6.03 -12.73 3.21
CA ARG A 103 -7.43 -13.04 3.51
C ARG A 103 -7.58 -13.93 4.73
N ALA A 104 -6.76 -14.99 4.86
CA ALA A 104 -6.80 -15.88 6.02
C ALA A 104 -6.43 -15.16 7.33
N ALA A 105 -5.52 -14.19 7.27
CA ALA A 105 -5.06 -13.39 8.40
C ALA A 105 -6.05 -12.28 8.83
N LEU A 106 -6.98 -11.86 7.95
CA LEU A 106 -8.02 -10.90 8.30
C LEU A 106 -8.98 -11.47 9.34
N ALA A 107 -9.35 -10.66 10.31
CA ALA A 107 -10.46 -10.94 11.24
C ALA A 107 -11.81 -10.98 10.49
N PRO A 108 -12.85 -11.61 11.05
CA PRO A 108 -14.20 -11.50 10.50
C PRO A 108 -14.62 -10.02 10.40
N GLY A 109 -15.05 -9.59 9.21
CA GLY A 109 -15.36 -8.19 8.91
C GLY A 109 -14.14 -7.29 8.67
N GLY A 110 -12.93 -7.83 8.75
CA GLY A 110 -11.68 -7.12 8.48
C GLY A 110 -11.54 -6.73 7.01
N THR A 111 -10.71 -5.72 6.74
CA THR A 111 -10.56 -5.10 5.42
C THR A 111 -9.12 -5.21 4.91
N LEU A 112 -8.97 -5.68 3.67
CA LEU A 112 -7.73 -5.61 2.90
C LEU A 112 -7.77 -4.40 1.97
N LEU A 113 -6.75 -3.55 2.04
CA LEU A 113 -6.54 -2.39 1.18
C LEU A 113 -5.22 -2.54 0.44
N VAL A 114 -5.27 -2.70 -0.89
CA VAL A 114 -4.07 -2.74 -1.72
C VAL A 114 -4.04 -1.54 -2.64
N LEU A 115 -3.06 -0.67 -2.45
CA LEU A 115 -2.70 0.36 -3.43
C LEU A 115 -1.61 -0.22 -4.33
N GLY A 116 -1.97 -0.75 -5.47
CA GLY A 116 -1.05 -1.44 -6.37
C GLY A 116 -0.69 -0.63 -7.61
N CYS A 117 0.34 -1.12 -8.31
CA CYS A 117 0.74 -0.67 -9.64
C CYS A 117 0.35 -1.74 -10.66
N TYR A 118 0.09 -1.35 -11.91
CA TYR A 118 -0.20 -2.27 -13.00
C TYR A 118 0.69 -1.97 -14.21
N ALA A 119 0.91 -2.98 -15.04
CA ALA A 119 1.69 -2.90 -16.27
C ALA A 119 0.88 -2.27 -17.40
N GLY A 120 1.59 -1.65 -18.34
CA GLY A 120 1.01 -1.06 -19.55
C GLY A 120 0.24 0.24 -19.30
N MET A 121 -0.23 0.80 -20.42
CA MET A 121 -1.11 1.98 -20.42
C MET A 121 -2.51 1.58 -20.85
N THR A 122 -3.50 2.07 -20.15
CA THR A 122 -4.91 1.96 -20.55
C THR A 122 -5.34 3.25 -21.27
N TRP A 123 -6.45 3.21 -22.00
CA TRP A 123 -7.04 4.43 -22.58
C TRP A 123 -7.35 5.49 -21.51
N TRP A 124 -7.67 5.04 -20.29
CA TRP A 124 -7.88 5.92 -19.13
C TRP A 124 -6.61 6.68 -18.76
N ASP A 125 -5.46 6.02 -18.77
CA ASP A 125 -4.17 6.67 -18.46
C ASP A 125 -3.85 7.77 -19.44
N VAL A 126 -4.19 7.55 -20.73
CA VAL A 126 -4.06 8.56 -21.79
C VAL A 126 -5.02 9.71 -21.53
N ALA A 127 -6.29 9.43 -21.26
CA ALA A 127 -7.31 10.45 -20.98
C ALA A 127 -7.01 11.24 -19.69
N ALA A 128 -6.46 10.59 -18.67
CA ALA A 128 -6.08 11.21 -17.42
C ALA A 128 -4.71 11.91 -17.46
N SER A 129 -3.98 11.82 -18.56
CA SER A 129 -2.63 12.41 -18.70
C SER A 129 -2.56 13.90 -18.35
N PRO A 130 -3.50 14.78 -18.78
CA PRO A 130 -3.50 16.18 -18.38
C PRO A 130 -3.70 16.35 -16.87
N ALA A 131 -4.61 15.59 -16.26
CA ALA A 131 -4.84 15.61 -14.80
C ALA A 131 -3.62 15.11 -14.03
N ASN A 132 -2.94 14.07 -14.52
CA ASN A 132 -1.67 13.61 -13.99
C ASN A 132 -0.58 14.69 -14.06
N ALA A 133 -0.50 15.43 -15.16
CA ALA A 133 0.45 16.51 -15.33
C ALA A 133 0.19 17.66 -14.35
N VAL A 134 -1.07 18.09 -14.23
CA VAL A 134 -1.48 19.13 -13.26
C VAL A 134 -1.20 18.68 -11.81
N ALA A 135 -1.58 17.46 -11.45
CA ALA A 135 -1.33 16.93 -10.11
C ALA A 135 0.17 16.85 -9.80
N ARG A 136 1.01 16.45 -10.74
CA ARG A 136 2.48 16.47 -10.58
C ARG A 136 3.02 17.89 -10.43
N ALA A 137 2.52 18.84 -11.23
CA ALA A 137 2.94 20.23 -11.16
C ALA A 137 2.58 20.88 -9.81
N THR A 138 1.35 20.66 -9.31
CA THR A 138 0.91 21.19 -8.00
C THR A 138 1.76 20.63 -6.85
N VAL A 139 2.09 19.35 -6.92
CA VAL A 139 2.94 18.73 -5.92
C VAL A 139 4.38 19.26 -6.01
N TYR A 140 4.96 19.34 -7.20
CA TYR A 140 6.29 19.91 -7.40
C TYR A 140 6.40 21.34 -6.82
N VAL A 141 5.40 22.19 -7.07
CA VAL A 141 5.34 23.54 -6.51
C VAL A 141 5.26 23.49 -4.98
N SER A 142 4.41 22.63 -4.42
CA SER A 142 4.25 22.54 -2.96
C SER A 142 5.51 22.03 -2.25
N GLU A 143 6.28 21.15 -2.87
CA GLU A 143 7.57 20.66 -2.34
C GLU A 143 8.65 21.75 -2.39
N ARG A 144 8.72 22.48 -3.51
CA ARG A 144 9.65 23.58 -3.67
C ARG A 144 9.42 24.67 -2.62
N LEU A 145 8.16 24.92 -2.26
CA LEU A 145 7.80 25.89 -1.22
C LEU A 145 8.12 25.40 0.20
N ARG A 146 8.21 24.07 0.42
CA ARG A 146 8.52 23.48 1.75
C ARG A 146 10.02 23.29 2.02
N GLY A 147 10.88 23.47 1.01
CA GLY A 147 12.34 23.42 1.18
C GLY A 147 12.92 22.06 1.58
N ASP A 148 12.20 20.98 1.36
CA ASP A 148 12.58 19.64 1.81
C ASP A 148 13.36 18.89 0.70
N HIS A 149 14.68 18.80 0.84
CA HIS A 149 15.61 18.27 -0.17
C HIS A 149 16.26 16.92 0.19
N THR A 150 15.73 16.19 1.16
CA THR A 150 16.31 14.89 1.52
C THR A 150 15.93 13.85 0.43
N PRO A 151 16.89 13.30 -0.32
CA PRO A 151 16.58 12.24 -1.28
C PRO A 151 16.11 10.99 -0.52
N PRO A 152 14.94 10.42 -0.86
CA PRO A 152 14.50 9.17 -0.25
C PRO A 152 15.42 8.03 -0.69
N LEU A 153 15.66 7.07 0.21
CA LEU A 153 16.17 5.76 -0.18
C LEU A 153 15.25 5.23 -1.31
N LYS A 154 15.86 4.93 -2.45
CA LYS A 154 15.14 4.31 -3.58
C LYS A 154 15.21 2.79 -3.39
N PRO A 155 14.16 2.13 -2.90
CA PRO A 155 14.12 0.68 -2.93
C PRO A 155 14.24 0.19 -4.37
N PRO A 156 14.76 -1.03 -4.61
CA PRO A 156 14.83 -1.60 -5.95
C PRO A 156 13.41 -1.61 -6.55
N VAL A 157 13.24 -0.90 -7.67
CA VAL A 157 11.95 -0.78 -8.34
C VAL A 157 11.79 -1.99 -9.25
N HIS A 158 10.99 -2.98 -8.82
CA HIS A 158 10.48 -4.00 -9.74
C HIS A 158 9.32 -3.40 -10.54
N GLN A 159 9.36 -3.54 -11.87
CA GLN A 159 8.23 -3.08 -12.68
C GLN A 159 7.06 -4.06 -12.52
N PRO A 160 5.81 -3.56 -12.42
CA PRO A 160 4.65 -4.44 -12.38
C PRO A 160 4.53 -5.22 -13.70
N ASP A 161 4.24 -6.50 -13.60
CA ASP A 161 4.11 -7.44 -14.72
C ASP A 161 2.64 -7.73 -15.09
N MET A 162 1.70 -7.52 -14.17
CA MET A 162 0.28 -7.76 -14.39
C MET A 162 -0.44 -6.55 -14.97
N HIS A 163 -1.27 -6.77 -16.00
CA HIS A 163 -2.17 -5.76 -16.52
C HIS A 163 -3.44 -5.63 -15.65
N LEU A 164 -4.09 -4.46 -15.71
CA LEU A 164 -5.26 -4.18 -14.87
C LEU A 164 -6.44 -5.16 -15.08
N PRO A 165 -6.75 -5.66 -16.29
CA PRO A 165 -7.76 -6.70 -16.48
C PRO A 165 -7.43 -8.02 -15.77
N ASP A 166 -6.16 -8.44 -15.81
CA ASP A 166 -5.69 -9.67 -15.15
C ASP A 166 -5.80 -9.53 -13.62
N ILE A 167 -5.41 -8.37 -13.09
CA ILE A 167 -5.57 -8.04 -11.66
C ILE A 167 -7.04 -8.15 -11.24
N ARG A 168 -7.97 -7.65 -12.05
CA ARG A 168 -9.42 -7.74 -11.76
C ARG A 168 -9.92 -9.19 -11.76
N THR A 169 -9.48 -9.98 -12.74
CA THR A 169 -9.84 -11.38 -12.85
C THR A 169 -9.34 -12.17 -11.65
N GLU A 170 -8.06 -12.04 -11.32
CA GLU A 170 -7.44 -12.72 -10.19
C GLU A 170 -8.02 -12.26 -8.85
N ALA A 171 -8.25 -10.96 -8.69
CA ALA A 171 -8.90 -10.42 -7.49
C ALA A 171 -10.30 -11.01 -7.29
N THR A 172 -11.11 -11.11 -8.35
CA THR A 172 -12.44 -11.71 -8.27
C THR A 172 -12.37 -13.19 -7.90
N ARG A 173 -11.39 -13.92 -8.46
CA ARG A 173 -11.19 -15.35 -8.19
C ARG A 173 -10.75 -15.64 -6.77
N LEU A 174 -9.75 -14.88 -6.25
CA LEU A 174 -9.12 -15.17 -4.96
C LEU A 174 -9.81 -14.47 -3.79
N LEU A 175 -10.44 -13.32 -4.05
CA LEU A 175 -11.12 -12.45 -3.10
C LEU A 175 -12.55 -12.15 -3.58
N PRO A 176 -13.47 -13.13 -3.53
CA PRO A 176 -14.86 -12.91 -3.96
C PRO A 176 -15.49 -11.71 -3.26
N GLY A 177 -16.11 -10.81 -4.03
CA GLY A 177 -16.68 -9.56 -3.51
C GLY A 177 -15.69 -8.39 -3.42
N SER A 178 -14.43 -8.60 -3.80
CA SER A 178 -13.46 -7.49 -3.90
C SER A 178 -13.85 -6.47 -4.98
N ARG A 179 -13.36 -5.24 -4.79
CA ARG A 179 -13.52 -4.15 -5.78
C ARG A 179 -12.15 -3.63 -6.19
N VAL A 180 -11.91 -3.52 -7.49
CA VAL A 180 -10.67 -2.96 -8.06
C VAL A 180 -11.03 -1.69 -8.82
N ARG A 181 -10.63 -0.54 -8.26
CA ARG A 181 -10.81 0.79 -8.84
C ARG A 181 -9.49 1.29 -9.41
N GLN A 182 -9.49 1.70 -10.67
CA GLN A 182 -8.36 2.38 -11.30
C GLN A 182 -8.22 3.80 -10.73
N LEU A 183 -6.99 4.23 -10.50
CA LEU A 183 -6.62 5.53 -9.96
C LEU A 183 -5.66 6.25 -10.92
N LEU A 184 -5.31 7.50 -10.62
CA LEU A 184 -4.26 8.23 -11.32
C LEU A 184 -2.87 7.62 -11.04
N PHE A 185 -1.86 8.01 -11.82
CA PHE A 185 -0.45 7.61 -11.67
C PHE A 185 -0.22 6.10 -11.81
N TRP A 186 -0.97 5.43 -12.72
CA TRP A 186 -0.84 3.98 -12.95
C TRP A 186 -1.02 3.16 -11.68
N ARG A 187 -1.99 3.59 -10.86
CA ARG A 187 -2.35 2.91 -9.61
C ARG A 187 -3.75 2.30 -9.69
N TYR A 188 -3.95 1.28 -8.88
CA TYR A 188 -5.28 0.77 -8.58
C TYR A 188 -5.47 0.66 -7.06
N LEU A 189 -6.70 0.77 -6.62
CA LEU A 189 -7.11 0.43 -5.26
C LEU A 189 -7.95 -0.83 -5.31
N LEU A 190 -7.45 -1.91 -4.70
CA LEU A 190 -8.21 -3.10 -4.42
C LEU A 190 -8.69 -3.02 -2.98
N THR A 191 -9.99 -3.21 -2.78
CA THR A 191 -10.63 -3.30 -1.47
C THR A 191 -11.35 -4.64 -1.37
N TYR A 192 -11.12 -5.34 -0.26
CA TYR A 192 -11.82 -6.58 0.06
C TYR A 192 -12.20 -6.57 1.53
N ARG A 193 -13.40 -7.07 1.86
CA ARG A 193 -13.88 -7.26 3.23
C ARG A 193 -14.19 -8.75 3.44
N ARG A 194 -13.61 -9.31 4.49
CA ARG A 194 -13.82 -10.71 4.88
C ARG A 194 -15.19 -10.92 5.51
#